data_7117e6f698928d29229562b2dbe66242
#
_entry.id   7117e6f698928d29229562b2dbe66242
#
_cell.length_a   1.000
_cell.length_b   1.000
_cell.length_c   1.000
_cell.angle_alpha   90.00
_cell.angle_beta   90.00
_cell.angle_gamma   90.00
#
_symmetry.space_group_name_H-M   'P 1'
#
loop_
_entity.id
_entity.type
_entity.pdbx_description
1 polymer ?
#
loop_
_entity_poly.entity_id
_entity_poly.type
_entity_poly.pdbx_seq_one_letter_code
_entity_poly.pdbx_strand_id
1 'polypeptide(L)'
;MNKVNLISKKFKERLLSINESLESYFNKLNFLKKYSKKVNKILFSSVVPSVYSIIKKFLKKKLKKNCIELKQINLNKLVKIMVNIKQVGSDRISNAIGIIDNKSNYIILDFGTATTFDVVIKGKYLGGVIAPGVNLSLKTLISKASLIPPVNLSKISKIIGTNTSSAVKSG
;
A
#
# COMPACT_ATOMS: atom_id res chain seq x y z
N MET A 1 13.30 32.51 -13.72
CA MET A 1 13.04 31.10 -14.03
C MET A 1 11.55 30.82 -13.76
N ASN A 2 10.78 30.39 -14.75
CA ASN A 2 9.32 30.32 -14.65
C ASN A 2 8.93 29.14 -13.70
N LYS A 3 7.96 29.38 -12.81
CA LYS A 3 7.49 28.41 -11.81
C LYS A 3 7.14 27.03 -12.42
N VAL A 4 6.65 27.02 -13.65
CA VAL A 4 6.33 25.80 -14.42
C VAL A 4 7.59 24.99 -14.77
N ASN A 5 8.70 25.66 -15.12
CA ASN A 5 9.97 25.00 -15.43
C ASN A 5 10.62 24.35 -14.20
N LEU A 6 10.45 24.97 -13.02
CA LEU A 6 10.97 24.43 -11.77
C LEU A 6 10.23 23.15 -11.35
N ILE A 7 8.89 23.15 -11.50
CA ILE A 7 8.05 21.97 -11.20
C ILE A 7 8.40 20.82 -12.15
N SER A 8 8.55 21.09 -13.44
CA SER A 8 8.94 20.11 -14.45
C SER A 8 10.32 19.50 -14.18
N LYS A 9 11.29 20.33 -13.76
CA LYS A 9 12.64 19.87 -13.40
C LYS A 9 12.63 18.96 -12.17
N LYS A 10 11.98 19.37 -11.07
CA LYS A 10 11.83 18.55 -9.85
C LYS A 10 11.11 17.24 -10.13
N PHE A 11 10.10 17.23 -11.00
CA PHE A 11 9.40 16.02 -11.38
C PHE A 11 10.31 15.06 -12.15
N LYS A 12 11.12 15.56 -13.09
CA LYS A 12 12.10 14.76 -13.83
C LYS A 12 13.18 14.17 -12.91
N GLU A 13 13.73 14.96 -11.99
CA GLU A 13 14.72 14.51 -11.01
C GLU A 13 14.15 13.40 -10.11
N ARG A 14 12.91 13.56 -9.64
CA ARG A 14 12.22 12.52 -8.85
C ARG A 14 11.98 11.24 -9.64
N LEU A 15 11.65 11.34 -10.93
CA LEU A 15 11.51 10.19 -11.83
C LEU A 15 12.83 9.44 -12.03
N LEU A 16 13.94 10.16 -12.20
CA LEU A 16 15.28 9.58 -12.32
C LEU A 16 15.66 8.85 -11.04
N SER A 17 15.51 9.47 -9.88
CA SER A 17 15.78 8.85 -8.57
C SER A 17 14.96 7.56 -8.34
N ILE A 18 13.68 7.54 -8.75
CA ILE A 18 12.86 6.32 -8.66
C ILE A 18 13.38 5.25 -9.59
N ASN A 19 13.79 5.58 -10.82
CA ASN A 19 14.33 4.61 -11.75
C ASN A 19 15.65 4.00 -11.26
N GLU A 20 16.56 4.80 -10.73
CA GLU A 20 17.82 4.35 -10.13
C GLU A 20 17.57 3.42 -8.93
N SER A 21 16.61 3.79 -8.07
CA SER A 21 16.19 2.94 -6.96
C SER A 21 15.62 1.62 -7.44
N LEU A 22 14.76 1.62 -8.47
CA LEU A 22 14.21 0.40 -9.05
C LEU A 22 15.27 -0.50 -9.67
N GLU A 23 16.29 0.08 -10.37
CA GLU A 23 17.42 -0.67 -10.91
C GLU A 23 18.22 -1.35 -9.78
N SER A 24 18.54 -0.61 -8.72
CA SER A 24 19.24 -1.13 -7.55
C SER A 24 18.46 -2.27 -6.89
N TYR A 25 17.16 -2.06 -6.63
CA TYR A 25 16.28 -3.09 -6.07
C TYR A 25 16.19 -4.32 -6.96
N PHE A 26 15.96 -4.15 -8.25
CA PHE A 26 15.85 -5.26 -9.20
C PHE A 26 17.14 -6.09 -9.24
N ASN A 27 18.30 -5.42 -9.20
CA ASN A 27 19.60 -6.10 -9.20
C ASN A 27 19.85 -6.90 -7.91
N LYS A 28 19.31 -6.46 -6.76
CA LYS A 28 19.36 -7.17 -5.48
C LYS A 28 18.39 -8.37 -5.43
N LEU A 29 17.33 -8.36 -6.22
CA LEU A 29 16.31 -9.42 -6.21
C LEU A 29 16.72 -10.58 -7.12
N ASN A 30 17.71 -11.37 -6.70
CA ASN A 30 18.21 -12.54 -7.45
C ASN A 30 17.10 -13.53 -7.84
N PHE A 31 16.03 -13.64 -7.03
CA PHE A 31 14.90 -14.50 -7.35
C PHE A 31 14.15 -14.03 -8.60
N LEU A 32 14.02 -12.74 -8.86
CA LEU A 32 13.38 -12.22 -10.07
C LEU A 32 14.18 -12.61 -11.32
N LYS A 33 15.51 -12.55 -11.25
CA LYS A 33 16.38 -13.01 -12.33
C LYS A 33 16.22 -14.52 -12.56
N LYS A 34 16.22 -15.31 -11.47
CA LYS A 34 16.07 -16.77 -11.51
C LYS A 34 14.75 -17.20 -12.13
N TYR A 35 13.63 -16.53 -11.78
CA TYR A 35 12.28 -16.93 -12.22
C TYR A 35 11.76 -16.14 -13.41
N SER A 36 12.47 -15.09 -13.87
CA SER A 36 12.02 -14.21 -14.96
C SER A 36 11.63 -14.95 -16.25
N LYS A 37 12.34 -16.01 -16.59
CA LYS A 37 12.06 -16.86 -17.77
C LYS A 37 10.77 -17.69 -17.60
N LYS A 38 10.40 -18.04 -16.35
CA LYS A 38 9.22 -18.86 -16.02
C LYS A 38 7.97 -18.03 -15.80
N VAL A 39 8.11 -16.71 -15.59
CA VAL A 39 6.97 -15.80 -15.38
C VAL A 39 6.27 -15.52 -16.70
N ASN A 40 4.99 -15.83 -16.80
CA ASN A 40 4.19 -15.56 -17.99
C ASN A 40 3.47 -14.20 -17.92
N LYS A 41 3.00 -13.82 -16.73
CA LYS A 41 2.26 -12.57 -16.50
C LYS A 41 2.73 -11.92 -15.21
N ILE A 42 2.68 -10.59 -15.18
CA ILE A 42 2.96 -9.80 -13.96
C ILE A 42 1.66 -9.11 -13.59
N LEU A 43 1.13 -9.46 -12.42
CA LEU A 43 -0.02 -8.78 -11.83
C LEU A 43 0.49 -7.70 -10.89
N PHE A 44 -0.11 -6.54 -10.95
CA PHE A 44 0.29 -5.38 -10.17
C PHE A 44 -0.92 -4.78 -9.45
N SER A 45 -0.76 -4.49 -8.17
CA SER A 45 -1.73 -3.75 -7.37
C SER A 45 -1.09 -2.44 -6.92
N SER A 46 -1.68 -1.31 -7.27
CA SER A 46 -1.16 0.01 -6.88
C SER A 46 -2.29 1.01 -6.68
N VAL A 47 -2.14 1.82 -5.65
CA VAL A 47 -3.01 2.98 -5.38
C VAL A 47 -2.39 4.31 -5.84
N VAL A 48 -1.18 4.26 -6.42
CA VAL A 48 -0.45 5.45 -6.91
C VAL A 48 -0.21 5.33 -8.42
N PRO A 49 -1.06 5.93 -9.28
CA PRO A 49 -1.00 5.76 -10.73
C PRO A 49 0.34 6.18 -11.38
N SER A 50 0.98 7.22 -10.85
CA SER A 50 2.29 7.68 -11.35
C SER A 50 3.38 6.64 -11.13
N VAL A 51 3.45 6.04 -9.93
CA VAL A 51 4.40 4.97 -9.59
C VAL A 51 4.12 3.72 -10.43
N TYR A 52 2.84 3.35 -10.59
CA TYR A 52 2.46 2.23 -11.45
C TYR A 52 3.00 2.38 -12.87
N SER A 53 2.84 3.56 -13.49
CA SER A 53 3.31 3.82 -14.85
C SER A 53 4.84 3.63 -14.99
N ILE A 54 5.61 4.07 -13.99
CA ILE A 54 7.06 3.93 -13.98
C ILE A 54 7.46 2.47 -13.86
N ILE A 55 6.91 1.77 -12.86
CA ILE A 55 7.21 0.35 -12.60
C ILE A 55 6.80 -0.51 -13.81
N LYS A 56 5.64 -0.25 -14.40
CA LYS A 56 5.17 -0.94 -15.62
C LYS A 56 6.16 -0.83 -16.78
N LYS A 57 6.65 0.40 -17.05
CA LYS A 57 7.66 0.64 -18.10
C LYS A 57 8.97 -0.08 -17.79
N PHE A 58 9.42 0.01 -16.54
CA PHE A 58 10.65 -0.63 -16.06
C PHE A 58 10.59 -2.15 -16.21
N LEU A 59 9.55 -2.80 -15.71
CA LEU A 59 9.39 -4.25 -15.79
C LEU A 59 9.21 -4.74 -17.23
N LYS A 60 8.49 -3.99 -18.07
CA LYS A 60 8.40 -4.30 -19.50
C LYS A 60 9.76 -4.29 -20.17
N LYS A 61 10.61 -3.29 -19.86
CA LYS A 61 11.99 -3.19 -20.39
C LYS A 61 12.87 -4.34 -19.89
N LYS A 62 12.83 -4.65 -18.58
CA LYS A 62 13.73 -5.63 -17.95
C LYS A 62 13.31 -7.08 -18.18
N LEU A 63 12.03 -7.38 -18.09
CA LEU A 63 11.51 -8.74 -18.17
C LEU A 63 10.86 -9.07 -19.53
N LYS A 64 10.68 -8.08 -20.39
CA LYS A 64 9.95 -8.20 -21.68
C LYS A 64 8.55 -8.79 -21.50
N LYS A 65 7.90 -8.53 -20.36
CA LYS A 65 6.57 -9.01 -19.98
C LYS A 65 5.62 -7.85 -19.77
N ASN A 66 4.34 -8.06 -20.07
CA ASN A 66 3.30 -7.08 -19.80
C ASN A 66 2.88 -7.14 -18.33
N CYS A 67 2.78 -5.95 -17.71
CA CYS A 67 2.15 -5.79 -16.40
C CYS A 67 0.67 -5.49 -16.58
N ILE A 68 -0.15 -6.18 -15.82
CA ILE A 68 -1.59 -6.02 -15.78
C ILE A 68 -1.96 -5.48 -14.40
N GLU A 69 -2.69 -4.38 -14.34
CA GLU A 69 -3.22 -3.87 -13.07
C GLU A 69 -4.40 -4.75 -12.64
N LEU A 70 -4.50 -5.02 -11.32
CA LEU A 70 -5.49 -5.95 -10.77
C LEU A 70 -6.91 -5.65 -11.24
N LYS A 71 -7.33 -4.38 -11.27
CA LYS A 71 -8.68 -3.99 -11.70
C LYS A 71 -8.93 -4.13 -13.21
N GLN A 72 -7.91 -4.43 -14.01
CA GLN A 72 -8.06 -4.67 -15.45
C GLN A 72 -8.44 -6.14 -15.76
N ILE A 73 -8.38 -7.02 -14.77
CA ILE A 73 -8.85 -8.40 -14.93
C ILE A 73 -10.30 -8.55 -14.48
N ASN A 74 -10.96 -9.61 -14.94
CA ASN A 74 -12.32 -9.91 -14.51
C ASN A 74 -12.32 -10.45 -13.08
N LEU A 75 -12.52 -9.55 -12.11
CA LEU A 75 -12.52 -9.86 -10.68
C LEU A 75 -13.76 -10.65 -10.23
N ASN A 76 -14.85 -10.63 -10.97
CA ASN A 76 -16.10 -11.30 -10.59
C ASN A 76 -15.94 -12.82 -10.46
N LYS A 77 -14.91 -13.40 -11.11
CA LYS A 77 -14.56 -14.83 -10.96
C LYS A 77 -13.81 -15.13 -9.67
N LEU A 78 -13.29 -14.13 -8.99
CA LEU A 78 -12.44 -14.25 -7.80
C LEU A 78 -13.17 -13.78 -6.55
N VAL A 79 -13.86 -12.65 -6.62
CA VAL A 79 -14.55 -12.02 -5.50
C VAL A 79 -15.76 -11.24 -6.00
N LYS A 80 -16.90 -11.37 -5.33
CA LYS A 80 -18.07 -10.54 -5.61
C LYS A 80 -17.92 -9.20 -4.90
N ILE A 81 -17.68 -8.12 -5.63
CA ILE A 81 -17.50 -6.77 -5.08
C ILE A 81 -18.86 -6.07 -5.00
N MET A 82 -19.26 -5.69 -3.77
CA MET A 82 -20.58 -5.10 -3.47
C MET A 82 -20.54 -3.58 -3.41
N VAL A 83 -19.40 -2.96 -3.68
CA VAL A 83 -19.17 -1.51 -3.65
C VAL A 83 -18.64 -1.00 -4.99
N ASN A 84 -18.55 0.31 -5.17
CA ASN A 84 -18.00 0.88 -6.40
C ASN A 84 -16.49 0.56 -6.50
N ILE A 85 -16.14 -0.38 -7.37
CA ILE A 85 -14.76 -0.83 -7.60
C ILE A 85 -13.79 0.29 -7.98
N LYS A 86 -14.28 1.36 -8.62
CA LYS A 86 -13.44 2.50 -9.01
C LYS A 86 -12.93 3.28 -7.79
N GLN A 87 -13.67 3.24 -6.68
CA GLN A 87 -13.35 3.96 -5.44
C GLN A 87 -12.57 3.11 -4.42
N VAL A 88 -12.49 1.79 -4.60
CA VAL A 88 -11.74 0.92 -3.69
C VAL A 88 -10.29 0.82 -4.15
N GLY A 89 -9.33 0.89 -3.24
CA GLY A 89 -7.91 0.63 -3.53
C GLY A 89 -7.68 -0.79 -4.05
N SER A 90 -6.79 -0.95 -5.02
CA SER A 90 -6.43 -2.27 -5.56
C SER A 90 -5.78 -3.17 -4.53
N ASP A 91 -5.06 -2.60 -3.56
CA ASP A 91 -4.46 -3.27 -2.41
C ASP A 91 -5.51 -3.96 -1.55
N ARG A 92 -6.60 -3.26 -1.20
CA ARG A 92 -7.71 -3.79 -0.41
C ARG A 92 -8.42 -4.95 -1.12
N ILE A 93 -8.64 -4.82 -2.43
CA ILE A 93 -9.20 -5.89 -3.25
C ILE A 93 -8.25 -7.08 -3.31
N SER A 94 -6.94 -6.84 -3.44
CA SER A 94 -5.91 -7.89 -3.45
C SER A 94 -5.92 -8.67 -2.14
N ASN A 95 -5.99 -7.98 -1.00
CA ASN A 95 -6.06 -8.59 0.33
C ASN A 95 -7.31 -9.48 0.46
N ALA A 96 -8.47 -8.99 -0.01
CA ALA A 96 -9.72 -9.76 0.01
C ALA A 96 -9.62 -11.04 -0.85
N ILE A 97 -9.08 -10.95 -2.06
CA ILE A 97 -8.90 -12.10 -2.95
C ILE A 97 -7.96 -13.15 -2.32
N GLY A 98 -6.93 -12.70 -1.59
CA GLY A 98 -5.94 -13.57 -0.99
C GLY A 98 -6.46 -14.50 0.10
N ILE A 99 -7.61 -14.17 0.73
CA ILE A 99 -8.15 -14.96 1.87
C ILE A 99 -9.53 -15.56 1.61
N ILE A 100 -10.17 -15.21 0.50
CA ILE A 100 -11.57 -15.57 0.25
C ILE A 100 -11.73 -17.08 0.01
N ASP A 101 -12.68 -17.72 0.69
CA ASP A 101 -12.98 -19.13 0.55
C ASP A 101 -14.49 -19.43 0.34
N ASN A 102 -15.34 -18.43 0.22
CA ASN A 102 -16.81 -18.51 0.07
C ASN A 102 -17.57 -19.17 1.25
N LYS A 103 -16.87 -19.65 2.27
CA LYS A 103 -17.46 -20.31 3.44
C LYS A 103 -17.41 -19.42 4.68
N SER A 104 -16.29 -18.77 4.88
CA SER A 104 -15.98 -18.00 6.07
C SER A 104 -16.26 -16.49 5.90
N ASN A 105 -16.35 -15.82 7.02
CA ASN A 105 -16.43 -14.36 7.10
C ASN A 105 -15.11 -13.83 7.63
N TYR A 106 -14.65 -12.72 7.07
CA TYR A 106 -13.34 -12.13 7.40
C TYR A 106 -13.44 -10.65 7.68
N ILE A 107 -12.65 -10.19 8.64
CA ILE A 107 -12.24 -8.79 8.77
C ILE A 107 -10.75 -8.77 8.49
N ILE A 108 -10.34 -8.04 7.46
CA ILE A 108 -8.95 -7.92 7.05
C ILE A 108 -8.41 -6.61 7.61
N LEU A 109 -7.34 -6.69 8.39
CA LEU A 109 -6.63 -5.53 8.92
C LEU A 109 -5.34 -5.34 8.12
N ASP A 110 -5.17 -4.13 7.60
CA ASP A 110 -3.93 -3.73 6.91
C ASP A 110 -3.38 -2.48 7.59
N PHE A 111 -2.14 -2.57 8.07
CA PHE A 111 -1.45 -1.50 8.79
C PHE A 111 -0.38 -0.87 7.90
N GLY A 112 -0.70 0.30 7.35
CA GLY A 112 0.19 1.08 6.50
C GLY A 112 0.16 2.57 6.84
N THR A 113 0.24 3.42 5.82
CA THR A 113 0.00 4.87 5.93
C THR A 113 -1.41 5.16 6.45
N ALA A 114 -2.37 4.35 6.03
CA ALA A 114 -3.68 4.23 6.65
C ALA A 114 -3.80 2.86 7.33
N THR A 115 -4.69 2.75 8.31
CA THR A 115 -5.15 1.46 8.85
C THR A 115 -6.49 1.17 8.22
N THR A 116 -6.62 0.03 7.51
CA THR A 116 -7.89 -0.36 6.90
C THR A 116 -8.46 -1.60 7.57
N PHE A 117 -9.80 -1.65 7.64
CA PHE A 117 -10.57 -2.79 8.12
C PHE A 117 -11.54 -3.16 7.00
N ASP A 118 -11.27 -4.23 6.28
CA ASP A 118 -12.06 -4.68 5.15
C ASP A 118 -12.93 -5.87 5.54
N VAL A 119 -14.20 -5.86 5.11
CA VAL A 119 -15.18 -6.88 5.46
C VAL A 119 -15.49 -7.77 4.26
N VAL A 120 -15.29 -9.07 4.43
CA VAL A 120 -15.65 -10.11 3.46
C VAL A 120 -16.63 -11.08 4.11
N ILE A 121 -17.80 -11.28 3.52
CA ILE A 121 -18.81 -12.21 3.99
C ILE A 121 -19.19 -13.18 2.88
N LYS A 122 -18.99 -14.47 3.10
CA LYS A 122 -19.34 -15.55 2.16
C LYS A 122 -18.94 -15.21 0.71
N GLY A 123 -17.69 -14.89 0.50
CA GLY A 123 -17.16 -14.58 -0.82
C GLY A 123 -17.51 -13.17 -1.36
N LYS A 124 -18.17 -12.32 -0.58
CA LYS A 124 -18.57 -10.97 -0.98
C LYS A 124 -17.74 -9.93 -0.25
N TYR A 125 -17.04 -9.07 -0.97
CA TYR A 125 -16.39 -7.89 -0.42
C TYR A 125 -17.41 -6.78 -0.22
N LEU A 126 -17.65 -6.39 1.03
CA LEU A 126 -18.68 -5.41 1.40
C LEU A 126 -18.14 -3.99 1.56
N GLY A 127 -16.83 -3.80 1.46
CA GLY A 127 -16.17 -2.53 1.79
C GLY A 127 -15.50 -2.58 3.15
N GLY A 128 -15.33 -1.42 3.79
CA GLY A 128 -14.69 -1.37 5.09
C GLY A 128 -14.46 0.05 5.60
N VAL A 129 -13.65 0.17 6.64
CA VAL A 129 -13.30 1.43 7.31
C VAL A 129 -11.85 1.79 6.99
N ILE A 130 -11.57 3.07 6.86
CA ILE A 130 -10.22 3.60 6.69
C ILE A 130 -9.98 4.58 7.84
N ALA A 131 -8.95 4.30 8.63
CA ALA A 131 -8.47 5.17 9.69
C ALA A 131 -7.03 5.63 9.38
N PRO A 132 -6.55 6.70 9.99
CA PRO A 132 -5.15 7.08 9.89
C PRO A 132 -4.25 5.93 10.40
N GLY A 133 -3.12 5.71 9.74
CA GLY A 133 -2.14 4.73 10.23
C GLY A 133 -1.49 5.17 11.53
N VAL A 134 -0.98 4.21 12.31
CA VAL A 134 -0.44 4.43 13.66
C VAL A 134 0.62 5.53 13.69
N ASN A 135 1.59 5.47 12.78
CA ASN A 135 2.63 6.50 12.69
C ASN A 135 2.10 7.88 12.32
N LEU A 136 1.09 7.94 11.45
CA LEU A 136 0.45 9.19 11.05
C LEU A 136 -0.32 9.78 12.22
N SER A 137 -1.10 8.97 12.94
CA SER A 137 -1.84 9.37 14.14
C SER A 137 -0.91 9.93 15.20
N LEU A 138 0.17 9.21 15.52
CA LEU A 138 1.15 9.64 16.51
C LEU A 138 1.83 10.97 16.12
N LYS A 139 2.30 11.09 14.88
CA LYS A 139 2.91 12.34 14.39
C LYS A 139 1.94 13.51 14.47
N THR A 140 0.69 13.29 14.10
CA THR A 140 -0.35 14.34 14.15
C THR A 140 -0.65 14.73 15.60
N LEU A 141 -0.77 13.76 16.50
CA LEU A 141 -1.00 14.00 17.92
C LEU A 141 0.13 14.85 18.52
N ILE A 142 1.38 14.44 18.33
CA ILE A 142 2.56 15.19 18.82
C ILE A 142 2.62 16.61 18.22
N SER A 143 2.27 16.78 16.94
CA SER A 143 2.34 18.09 16.29
C SER A 143 1.22 19.05 16.67
N LYS A 144 0.09 18.56 17.18
CA LYS A 144 -1.11 19.36 17.49
C LYS A 144 -1.35 19.54 18.98
N ALA A 145 -0.87 18.64 19.80
CA ALA A 145 -1.06 18.70 21.26
C ALA A 145 0.22 19.21 21.94
N SER A 146 0.22 20.50 22.35
CA SER A 146 1.39 21.19 22.89
C SER A 146 2.00 20.56 24.13
N LEU A 147 1.22 19.80 24.90
CA LEU A 147 1.66 19.15 26.15
C LEU A 147 2.13 17.70 25.93
N ILE A 148 2.05 17.16 24.72
CA ILE A 148 2.53 15.80 24.42
C ILE A 148 3.97 15.86 23.92
N PRO A 149 4.91 15.28 24.66
CA PRO A 149 6.31 15.26 24.25
C PRO A 149 6.50 14.35 23.02
N PRO A 150 7.61 14.46 22.28
CA PRO A 150 7.99 13.47 21.27
C PRO A 150 8.04 12.07 21.86
N VAL A 151 7.25 11.14 21.30
CA VAL A 151 7.15 9.75 21.74
C VAL A 151 7.53 8.83 20.59
N ASN A 152 8.41 7.87 20.87
CA ASN A 152 8.72 6.78 19.93
C ASN A 152 7.94 5.54 20.33
N LEU A 153 7.36 4.86 19.33
CA LEU A 153 6.67 3.60 19.53
C LEU A 153 7.68 2.54 20.01
N SER A 154 7.38 1.92 21.13
CA SER A 154 8.16 0.83 21.69
C SER A 154 7.22 -0.12 22.44
N LYS A 155 7.70 -1.32 22.75
CA LYS A 155 6.92 -2.27 23.55
C LYS A 155 6.46 -1.62 24.85
N ILE A 156 5.18 -1.75 25.16
CA ILE A 156 4.59 -1.33 26.44
C ILE A 156 4.73 -2.43 27.48
N SER A 157 4.97 -2.04 28.73
CA SER A 157 5.03 -2.98 29.88
C SER A 157 3.69 -3.08 30.62
N LYS A 158 2.88 -2.02 30.55
CA LYS A 158 1.56 -1.93 31.19
C LYS A 158 0.55 -1.35 30.20
N ILE A 159 -0.68 -1.87 30.23
CA ILE A 159 -1.77 -1.39 29.37
C ILE A 159 -2.19 0.03 29.77
N ILE A 160 -2.22 0.32 31.09
CA ILE A 160 -2.54 1.65 31.59
C ILE A 160 -1.24 2.41 31.80
N GLY A 161 -1.05 3.49 31.01
CA GLY A 161 0.08 4.38 31.15
C GLY A 161 -0.04 5.26 32.41
N THR A 162 1.08 5.42 33.12
CA THR A 162 1.16 6.22 34.37
C THR A 162 1.76 7.61 34.17
N ASN A 163 2.18 7.94 32.95
CA ASN A 163 2.65 9.25 32.54
C ASN A 163 2.25 9.49 31.08
N THR A 164 2.35 10.75 30.59
CA THR A 164 1.93 11.11 29.24
C THR A 164 2.56 10.22 28.16
N SER A 165 3.85 9.96 28.23
CA SER A 165 4.55 9.15 27.23
C SER A 165 4.07 7.70 27.22
N SER A 166 3.89 7.08 28.39
CA SER A 166 3.37 5.71 28.48
C SER A 166 1.90 5.62 28.11
N ALA A 167 1.08 6.63 28.44
CA ALA A 167 -0.33 6.69 28.05
C ALA A 167 -0.48 6.79 26.52
N VAL A 168 0.31 7.63 25.84
CA VAL A 168 0.32 7.73 24.37
C VAL A 168 0.76 6.41 23.70
N LYS A 169 1.67 5.66 24.30
CA LYS A 169 2.10 4.36 23.78
C LYS A 169 1.05 3.27 23.94
N SER A 170 0.19 3.41 24.94
CA SER A 170 -0.88 2.44 25.25
C SER A 170 -2.11 2.61 24.39
N GLY A 171 -2.36 3.82 23.84
CA GLY A 171 -3.47 4.13 22.95
C GLY A 171 -3.12 3.90 21.50
#